data_95f84eb1bae282057595231059f4f9dc
#
_entry.id   95f84eb1bae282057595231059f4f9dc
#
_cell.length_a   1.000
_cell.length_b   1.000
_cell.length_c   1.000
_cell.angle_alpha   90.00
_cell.angle_beta   90.00
_cell.angle_gamma   90.00
#
_symmetry.space_group_name_H-M   'P 1'
#
loop_
_entity.id
_entity.type
_entity.pdbx_description
1 polymer ?
#
loop_
_entity_poly.entity_id
_entity_poly.type
_entity_poly.pdbx_seq_one_letter_code
_entity_poly.pdbx_strand_id
1 'polypeptide(L)'
;PEWIIRPRPKPSANRDAPKMAEAMVAVDRAAMAKAPAKPKKLQQSTFALWRVGTRSLSAGEEKRLTLRREAWPAEFSWLLRPSVTQDSYLRAAVELDEPRDLPRGDALFLVDGAMLAKRPFAFTGAETTLFFGKDPSVTAELTTTQKQSGSEGFISSEQTFDWKWSITVSSAKTYAAPVRVEEPRPEARSKKIELEITADPKPDKTVKPEEKDLLVWTFEAKPQSETAIEYGVHLTAPEDLRLDMGR
;
A
#
# COMPACT_ATOMS: atom_id res chain seq x y z
N PRO A 1 5.30 -0.77 6.94
CA PRO A 1 6.26 -1.16 7.97
C PRO A 1 5.53 -1.80 9.14
N GLU A 2 6.05 -2.93 9.62
CA GLU A 2 5.50 -3.60 10.80
C GLU A 2 6.25 -3.11 12.05
N TRP A 3 5.52 -2.82 13.13
CA TRP A 3 6.11 -2.51 14.42
C TRP A 3 5.93 -3.69 15.37
N ILE A 4 6.92 -4.59 15.39
CA ILE A 4 6.89 -5.81 16.18
C ILE A 4 7.81 -5.66 17.39
N ILE A 5 7.26 -5.83 18.58
CA ILE A 5 7.99 -5.84 19.86
C ILE A 5 8.12 -7.29 20.32
N ARG A 6 9.34 -7.78 20.48
CA ARG A 6 9.62 -9.17 20.83
C ARG A 6 10.82 -9.32 21.78
N PRO A 7 10.91 -10.43 22.52
CA PRO A 7 12.13 -10.79 23.24
C PRO A 7 13.31 -10.96 22.25
N ARG A 8 14.48 -10.46 22.60
CA ARG A 8 15.68 -10.56 21.77
C ARG A 8 16.18 -12.01 21.70
N PRO A 9 16.30 -12.66 20.53
CA PRO A 9 16.83 -14.01 20.43
C PRO A 9 18.34 -14.03 20.70
N LYS A 10 18.83 -15.17 21.24
CA LYS A 10 20.27 -15.45 21.29
C LYS A 10 20.77 -15.71 19.86
N PRO A 11 21.98 -15.28 19.47
CA PRO A 11 22.46 -15.41 18.09
C PRO A 11 22.73 -16.87 17.73
N SER A 12 22.18 -17.31 16.59
CA SER A 12 22.53 -18.58 15.94
C SER A 12 22.82 -18.35 14.46
N ALA A 13 23.79 -19.16 13.94
CA ALA A 13 24.42 -18.96 12.64
C ALA A 13 23.70 -19.63 11.47
N ASN A 14 23.74 -18.94 10.34
CA ASN A 14 23.82 -19.37 8.91
C ASN A 14 23.00 -20.54 8.34
N ARG A 15 22.34 -20.33 7.18
CA ARG A 15 22.50 -21.12 5.93
C ARG A 15 21.60 -20.70 4.74
N ASP A 16 22.28 -20.47 3.62
CA ASP A 16 22.07 -20.79 2.19
C ASP A 16 20.70 -20.73 1.46
N ALA A 17 20.71 -20.09 0.27
CA ALA A 17 19.67 -19.98 -0.74
C ALA A 17 19.93 -20.87 -1.98
N PRO A 18 18.92 -21.29 -2.74
CA PRO A 18 19.09 -21.92 -4.06
C PRO A 18 18.60 -21.09 -5.25
N LYS A 19 19.23 -21.36 -6.43
CA LYS A 19 19.02 -20.72 -7.73
C LYS A 19 17.90 -21.37 -8.55
N MET A 20 17.26 -20.62 -9.45
CA MET A 20 16.32 -21.13 -10.47
C MET A 20 16.78 -20.85 -11.91
N ALA A 21 16.40 -21.75 -12.81
CA ALA A 21 16.78 -21.81 -14.22
C ALA A 21 15.66 -21.39 -15.17
N GLU A 22 16.04 -20.94 -16.38
CA GLU A 22 15.21 -20.44 -17.47
C GLU A 22 14.76 -21.55 -18.44
N ALA A 23 13.62 -21.35 -19.14
CA ALA A 23 13.21 -22.12 -20.31
C ALA A 23 12.56 -21.26 -21.40
N MET A 24 13.02 -21.40 -22.66
CA MET A 24 12.55 -20.76 -23.88
C MET A 24 11.59 -21.67 -24.66
N VAL A 25 10.62 -21.09 -25.39
CA VAL A 25 9.78 -21.79 -26.37
C VAL A 25 9.53 -20.97 -27.64
N ALA A 26 9.58 -21.61 -28.80
CA ALA A 26 9.47 -21.06 -30.14
C ALA A 26 8.02 -21.02 -30.67
N VAL A 27 7.76 -20.12 -31.63
CA VAL A 27 6.44 -19.88 -32.25
C VAL A 27 6.48 -20.21 -33.76
N ASP A 28 5.43 -20.86 -34.25
CA ASP A 28 5.20 -21.15 -35.66
C ASP A 28 4.05 -20.31 -36.26
N ARG A 29 4.12 -20.03 -37.57
CA ARG A 29 3.28 -19.10 -38.35
C ARG A 29 2.35 -19.79 -39.32
N ALA A 30 1.12 -19.30 -39.47
CA ALA A 30 0.35 -19.23 -40.75
C ALA A 30 -1.00 -18.49 -40.56
N ALA A 31 -1.27 -17.60 -41.24
CA ALA A 31 -1.91 -17.00 -42.42
C ALA A 31 -3.44 -16.79 -42.41
N MET A 32 -3.81 -15.64 -42.92
CA MET A 32 -4.90 -15.17 -43.77
C MET A 32 -6.19 -14.52 -43.21
N ALA A 33 -6.54 -13.47 -43.92
CA ALA A 33 -7.32 -12.29 -43.68
C ALA A 33 -8.86 -12.43 -43.64
N LYS A 34 -9.51 -11.62 -42.80
CA LYS A 34 -10.87 -11.08 -42.98
C LYS A 34 -11.07 -9.80 -42.11
N ALA A 35 -12.07 -8.99 -42.47
CA ALA A 35 -12.39 -7.64 -41.96
C ALA A 35 -12.25 -7.45 -40.44
N PRO A 36 -12.08 -6.19 -39.94
CA PRO A 36 -11.71 -5.91 -38.54
C PRO A 36 -12.83 -6.32 -37.57
N ALA A 37 -12.72 -7.54 -37.07
CA ALA A 37 -13.52 -7.97 -35.94
C ALA A 37 -13.05 -7.24 -34.64
N LYS A 38 -13.98 -6.95 -33.71
CA LYS A 38 -13.63 -6.46 -32.37
C LYS A 38 -12.67 -7.45 -31.70
N PRO A 39 -11.66 -6.98 -30.99
CA PRO A 39 -10.70 -7.86 -30.34
C PRO A 39 -11.42 -8.86 -29.42
N LYS A 40 -11.21 -10.15 -29.63
CA LYS A 40 -11.73 -11.21 -28.78
C LYS A 40 -10.60 -11.74 -27.91
N LYS A 41 -10.79 -11.72 -26.58
CA LYS A 41 -9.90 -12.41 -25.64
C LYS A 41 -10.23 -13.91 -25.67
N LEU A 42 -9.23 -14.72 -25.92
CA LEU A 42 -9.28 -16.18 -25.76
C LEU A 42 -8.47 -16.53 -24.53
N GLN A 43 -9.13 -17.01 -23.50
CA GLN A 43 -8.46 -17.43 -22.27
C GLN A 43 -8.03 -18.89 -22.44
N GLN A 44 -6.74 -19.12 -22.31
CA GLN A 44 -6.15 -20.45 -22.23
C GLN A 44 -5.57 -20.65 -20.82
N SER A 45 -5.30 -21.90 -20.44
CA SER A 45 -4.90 -22.24 -19.07
C SER A 45 -3.62 -21.54 -18.57
N THR A 46 -2.74 -21.11 -19.46
CA THR A 46 -1.43 -20.55 -19.11
C THR A 46 -1.15 -19.16 -19.70
N PHE A 47 -1.96 -18.67 -20.63
CA PHE A 47 -1.77 -17.36 -21.25
C PHE A 47 -3.08 -16.77 -21.78
N ALA A 48 -3.11 -15.44 -21.94
CA ALA A 48 -4.22 -14.74 -22.57
C ALA A 48 -3.82 -14.31 -24.00
N LEU A 49 -4.68 -14.58 -24.97
CA LEU A 49 -4.50 -14.21 -26.36
C LEU A 49 -5.55 -13.18 -26.77
N TRP A 50 -5.11 -12.03 -27.31
CA TRP A 50 -5.99 -11.05 -27.94
C TRP A 50 -5.89 -11.15 -29.45
N ARG A 51 -6.98 -11.56 -30.07
CA ARG A 51 -7.06 -11.61 -31.53
C ARG A 51 -7.54 -10.27 -32.06
N VAL A 52 -6.64 -9.48 -32.66
CA VAL A 52 -6.90 -8.12 -33.16
C VAL A 52 -7.33 -8.07 -34.64
N GLY A 53 -7.51 -9.22 -35.26
CA GLY A 53 -7.80 -9.35 -36.69
C GLY A 53 -6.59 -9.06 -37.56
N THR A 54 -6.80 -9.08 -38.90
CA THR A 54 -5.76 -8.74 -39.85
C THR A 54 -5.60 -7.24 -39.96
N ARG A 55 -4.35 -6.79 -39.97
CA ARG A 55 -3.96 -5.37 -40.12
C ARG A 55 -2.88 -5.23 -41.17
N SER A 56 -2.97 -4.20 -41.97
CA SER A 56 -1.88 -3.84 -42.87
C SER A 56 -0.92 -2.92 -42.14
N LEU A 57 0.38 -3.23 -42.26
CA LEU A 57 1.48 -2.45 -41.68
C LEU A 57 2.53 -2.28 -42.78
N SER A 58 2.89 -1.04 -43.10
CA SER A 58 3.93 -0.75 -44.08
C SER A 58 5.32 -0.98 -43.46
N ALA A 59 6.31 -1.21 -44.27
CA ALA A 59 7.68 -1.38 -43.78
C ALA A 59 8.15 -0.11 -43.05
N GLY A 60 8.63 -0.29 -41.82
CA GLY A 60 9.06 0.82 -40.93
C GLY A 60 7.94 1.56 -40.22
N GLU A 61 6.68 1.18 -40.40
CA GLU A 61 5.52 1.77 -39.69
C GLU A 61 5.31 1.07 -38.32
N GLU A 62 5.12 1.88 -37.26
CA GLU A 62 4.66 1.41 -35.93
C GLU A 62 3.18 1.75 -35.76
N LYS A 63 2.37 0.77 -35.37
CA LYS A 63 0.92 0.97 -35.13
C LYS A 63 0.52 0.59 -33.74
N ARG A 64 -0.05 1.55 -32.99
CA ARG A 64 -0.68 1.29 -31.70
C ARG A 64 -2.13 0.90 -31.88
N LEU A 65 -2.51 -0.21 -31.27
CA LEU A 65 -3.87 -0.72 -31.31
C LEU A 65 -4.50 -0.65 -29.92
N THR A 66 -5.65 0.02 -29.81
CA THR A 66 -6.44 -0.03 -28.57
C THR A 66 -7.18 -1.35 -28.53
N LEU A 67 -6.82 -2.22 -27.60
CA LEU A 67 -7.47 -3.51 -27.42
C LEU A 67 -8.80 -3.38 -26.68
N ARG A 68 -8.85 -2.49 -25.68
CA ARG A 68 -10.01 -2.31 -24.80
C ARG A 68 -10.02 -0.91 -24.18
N ARG A 69 -11.22 -0.40 -23.91
CA ARG A 69 -11.46 0.78 -23.10
C ARG A 69 -12.56 0.45 -22.11
N GLU A 70 -12.29 0.69 -20.82
CA GLU A 70 -13.22 0.44 -19.72
C GLU A 70 -13.24 1.63 -18.77
N ALA A 71 -14.38 1.86 -18.14
CA ALA A 71 -14.50 2.70 -16.97
C ALA A 71 -14.60 1.77 -15.74
N TRP A 72 -13.81 2.04 -14.73
CA TRP A 72 -13.83 1.31 -13.48
C TRP A 72 -14.32 2.21 -12.36
N PRO A 73 -15.25 1.74 -11.53
CA PRO A 73 -15.59 2.46 -10.31
C PRO A 73 -14.35 2.54 -9.42
N ALA A 74 -14.10 3.69 -8.84
CA ALA A 74 -12.91 3.90 -8.03
C ALA A 74 -13.16 4.95 -6.94
N GLU A 75 -12.70 4.64 -5.73
CA GLU A 75 -12.66 5.57 -4.61
C GLU A 75 -11.27 6.18 -4.49
N PHE A 76 -11.18 7.49 -4.70
CA PHE A 76 -9.93 8.22 -4.61
C PHE A 76 -9.67 8.69 -3.18
N SER A 77 -8.41 8.60 -2.74
CA SER A 77 -7.96 9.17 -1.48
C SER A 77 -6.46 9.49 -1.51
N TRP A 78 -6.03 10.40 -0.64
CA TRP A 78 -4.63 10.71 -0.41
C TRP A 78 -4.10 9.84 0.73
N LEU A 79 -3.23 8.89 0.40
CA LEU A 79 -2.58 8.02 1.37
C LEU A 79 -1.36 8.72 1.97
N LEU A 80 -1.33 8.80 3.29
CA LEU A 80 -0.25 9.34 4.10
C LEU A 80 0.31 8.23 5.01
N ARG A 81 1.64 8.16 5.09
CA ARG A 81 2.38 7.26 5.99
C ARG A 81 3.47 8.06 6.70
N PRO A 82 3.11 8.89 7.69
CA PRO A 82 4.02 9.86 8.28
C PRO A 82 5.30 9.27 8.86
N SER A 83 5.28 8.05 9.37
CA SER A 83 6.48 7.33 9.84
C SER A 83 7.46 6.96 8.71
N VAL A 84 7.06 7.07 7.44
CA VAL A 84 7.88 6.72 6.26
C VAL A 84 8.26 7.95 5.47
N THR A 85 7.30 8.85 5.22
CA THR A 85 7.47 10.07 4.42
C THR A 85 6.38 11.08 4.75
N GLN A 86 6.70 12.36 4.63
CA GLN A 86 5.72 13.45 4.75
C GLN A 86 4.82 13.58 3.53
N ASP A 87 5.23 13.01 2.38
CA ASP A 87 4.48 13.09 1.13
C ASP A 87 3.22 12.24 1.16
N SER A 88 2.14 12.73 0.57
CA SER A 88 0.98 11.91 0.23
C SER A 88 1.11 11.26 -1.14
N TYR A 89 0.35 10.18 -1.33
CA TYR A 89 0.22 9.48 -2.59
C TYR A 89 -1.27 9.41 -2.98
N LEU A 90 -1.60 9.95 -4.15
CA LEU A 90 -2.94 9.76 -4.69
C LEU A 90 -3.14 8.29 -5.05
N ARG A 91 -4.13 7.67 -4.44
CA ARG A 91 -4.53 6.29 -4.70
C ARG A 91 -6.00 6.21 -5.12
N ALA A 92 -6.34 5.14 -5.85
CA ALA A 92 -7.71 4.77 -6.14
C ALA A 92 -7.94 3.31 -5.72
N ALA A 93 -8.86 3.08 -4.80
CA ALA A 93 -9.38 1.76 -4.51
C ALA A 93 -10.41 1.41 -5.58
N VAL A 94 -10.22 0.28 -6.24
CA VAL A 94 -11.07 -0.21 -7.33
C VAL A 94 -11.67 -1.54 -6.91
N GLU A 95 -12.98 -1.64 -7.01
CA GLU A 95 -13.75 -2.86 -6.83
C GLU A 95 -14.61 -3.09 -8.08
N LEU A 96 -14.46 -4.24 -8.72
CA LEU A 96 -15.11 -4.60 -9.98
C LEU A 96 -16.12 -5.71 -9.74
N ASP A 97 -17.27 -5.64 -10.43
CA ASP A 97 -18.30 -6.68 -10.39
C ASP A 97 -17.78 -8.03 -10.89
N GLU A 98 -16.83 -8.02 -11.82
CA GLU A 98 -16.24 -9.22 -12.40
C GLU A 98 -14.71 -9.15 -12.37
N PRO A 99 -14.02 -10.27 -12.08
CA PRO A 99 -12.57 -10.33 -12.15
C PRO A 99 -12.03 -9.92 -13.52
N ARG A 100 -10.91 -9.24 -13.53
CA ARG A 100 -10.13 -8.87 -14.73
C ARG A 100 -8.78 -9.54 -14.68
N ASP A 101 -8.24 -9.76 -15.86
CA ASP A 101 -6.90 -10.27 -16.04
C ASP A 101 -6.19 -9.40 -17.08
N LEU A 102 -5.28 -8.58 -16.58
CA LEU A 102 -4.42 -7.70 -17.34
C LEU A 102 -2.98 -8.21 -17.22
N PRO A 103 -2.38 -8.67 -18.31
CA PRO A 103 -1.00 -9.13 -18.29
C PRO A 103 -0.06 -7.99 -17.96
N ARG A 104 1.13 -8.33 -17.48
CA ARG A 104 2.16 -7.36 -17.19
C ARG A 104 2.53 -6.54 -18.42
N GLY A 105 2.54 -5.23 -18.25
CA GLY A 105 2.90 -4.26 -19.28
C GLY A 105 3.26 -2.92 -18.68
N ASP A 106 3.74 -1.98 -19.49
CA ASP A 106 3.98 -0.60 -19.07
C ASP A 106 2.65 0.13 -18.95
N ALA A 107 2.37 0.68 -17.78
CA ALA A 107 1.21 1.52 -17.51
C ALA A 107 1.63 2.98 -17.35
N LEU A 108 0.84 3.86 -17.93
CA LEU A 108 0.90 5.31 -17.72
C LEU A 108 -0.26 5.71 -16.81
N PHE A 109 0.07 6.35 -15.70
CA PHE A 109 -0.91 6.88 -14.76
C PHE A 109 -1.08 8.37 -15.01
N LEU A 110 -2.27 8.76 -15.42
CA LEU A 110 -2.60 10.15 -15.74
C LEU A 110 -3.74 10.64 -14.85
N VAL A 111 -3.64 11.89 -14.42
CA VAL A 111 -4.71 12.62 -13.74
C VAL A 111 -4.92 13.92 -14.50
N ASP A 112 -6.15 14.20 -14.91
CA ASP A 112 -6.52 15.38 -15.71
C ASP A 112 -5.63 15.58 -16.96
N GLY A 113 -5.19 14.48 -17.58
CA GLY A 113 -4.32 14.46 -18.76
C GLY A 113 -2.82 14.63 -18.47
N ALA A 114 -2.42 14.96 -17.23
CA ALA A 114 -1.03 15.01 -16.82
C ALA A 114 -0.52 13.63 -16.42
N MET A 115 0.65 13.23 -16.93
CA MET A 115 1.29 11.97 -16.56
C MET A 115 1.99 12.12 -15.21
N LEU A 116 1.51 11.40 -14.20
CA LEU A 116 2.09 11.39 -12.86
C LEU A 116 3.09 10.25 -12.65
N ALA A 117 2.86 9.10 -13.29
CA ALA A 117 3.76 7.96 -13.16
C ALA A 117 3.77 7.08 -14.42
N LYS A 118 4.92 6.44 -14.67
CA LYS A 118 5.08 5.34 -15.62
C LYS A 118 5.73 4.17 -14.89
N ARG A 119 5.09 3.01 -14.89
CA ARG A 119 5.65 1.81 -14.22
C ARG A 119 5.02 0.53 -14.76
N PRO A 120 5.67 -0.63 -14.56
CA PRO A 120 5.05 -1.91 -14.83
C PRO A 120 3.77 -2.08 -14.01
N PHE A 121 2.74 -2.62 -14.64
CA PHE A 121 1.46 -2.94 -14.00
C PHE A 121 0.97 -4.29 -14.52
N ALA A 122 0.42 -5.09 -13.62
CA ALA A 122 -0.32 -6.31 -13.91
C ALA A 122 -1.48 -6.39 -12.91
N PHE A 123 -2.59 -6.94 -13.30
CA PHE A 123 -3.72 -7.09 -12.41
C PHE A 123 -4.53 -8.34 -12.77
N THR A 124 -4.79 -9.17 -11.76
CA THR A 124 -5.69 -10.33 -11.87
C THR A 124 -6.58 -10.35 -10.65
N GLY A 125 -7.89 -10.25 -10.84
CA GLY A 125 -8.88 -10.23 -9.78
C GLY A 125 -9.98 -9.21 -9.99
N ALA A 126 -10.77 -8.96 -8.94
CA ALA A 126 -11.85 -7.98 -8.92
C ALA A 126 -11.49 -6.72 -8.12
N GLU A 127 -10.53 -6.81 -7.19
CA GLU A 127 -10.14 -5.71 -6.32
C GLU A 127 -8.68 -5.32 -6.55
N THR A 128 -8.40 -4.02 -6.59
CA THR A 128 -7.03 -3.50 -6.65
C THR A 128 -6.93 -2.08 -6.11
N THR A 129 -5.73 -1.69 -5.69
CA THR A 129 -5.43 -0.29 -5.38
C THR A 129 -4.43 0.24 -6.39
N LEU A 130 -4.80 1.29 -7.09
CA LEU A 130 -3.95 2.00 -8.03
C LEU A 130 -3.31 3.20 -7.33
N PHE A 131 -2.01 3.39 -7.54
CA PHE A 131 -1.28 4.54 -7.03
C PHE A 131 -0.86 5.42 -8.21
N PHE A 132 -1.24 6.69 -8.20
CA PHE A 132 -0.99 7.62 -9.31
C PHE A 132 0.33 8.37 -9.14
N GLY A 133 0.79 8.60 -7.92
CA GLY A 133 2.05 9.29 -7.64
C GLY A 133 1.94 10.18 -6.41
N LYS A 134 3.00 10.94 -6.14
CA LYS A 134 3.06 11.91 -5.05
C LYS A 134 2.21 13.14 -5.36
N ASP A 135 1.58 13.68 -4.32
CA ASP A 135 0.87 14.95 -4.39
C ASP A 135 1.33 15.86 -3.22
N PRO A 136 2.15 16.88 -3.49
CA PRO A 136 2.69 17.74 -2.46
C PRO A 136 1.68 18.70 -1.83
N SER A 137 0.45 18.75 -2.34
CA SER A 137 -0.60 19.61 -1.80
C SER A 137 -1.33 19.01 -0.57
N VAL A 138 -1.04 17.76 -0.24
CA VAL A 138 -1.45 17.13 1.02
C VAL A 138 -0.21 16.52 1.64
N THR A 139 0.11 16.88 2.87
CA THR A 139 1.31 16.39 3.58
C THR A 139 0.95 15.97 5.00
N ALA A 140 1.81 15.17 5.61
CA ALA A 140 1.69 14.84 7.03
C ALA A 140 3.05 14.87 7.71
N GLU A 141 3.12 15.52 8.86
CA GLU A 141 4.30 15.57 9.72
C GLU A 141 4.04 14.75 11.00
N LEU A 142 4.99 13.87 11.34
CA LEU A 142 4.97 13.09 12.57
C LEU A 142 5.98 13.67 13.55
N THR A 143 5.50 14.11 14.71
CA THR A 143 6.31 14.63 15.80
C THR A 143 6.19 13.72 17.03
N THR A 144 7.34 13.34 17.61
CA THR A 144 7.36 12.64 18.90
C THR A 144 7.17 13.65 20.02
N THR A 145 6.06 13.55 20.75
CA THR A 145 5.74 14.48 21.85
C THR A 145 6.14 13.94 23.22
N GLN A 146 6.24 12.62 23.36
CA GLN A 146 6.73 11.98 24.59
C GLN A 146 7.50 10.70 24.27
N LYS A 147 8.59 10.49 25.00
CA LYS A 147 9.34 9.23 25.04
C LYS A 147 9.91 9.05 26.44
N GLN A 148 9.30 8.19 27.22
CA GLN A 148 9.71 7.94 28.60
C GLN A 148 9.86 6.44 28.84
N SER A 149 10.74 6.09 29.80
CA SER A 149 10.87 4.74 30.33
C SER A 149 10.91 4.81 31.84
N GLY A 150 10.30 3.87 32.51
CA GLY A 150 10.22 3.81 33.95
C GLY A 150 10.19 2.38 34.46
N SER A 151 10.07 2.24 35.77
CA SER A 151 9.78 0.98 36.44
C SER A 151 8.64 1.19 37.42
N GLU A 152 7.71 0.23 37.47
CA GLU A 152 6.57 0.24 38.38
C GLU A 152 6.54 -1.07 39.19
N GLY A 153 6.03 -0.99 40.42
CA GLY A 153 5.79 -2.13 41.29
C GLY A 153 6.68 -2.24 42.51
N PHE A 154 6.05 -2.58 43.67
CA PHE A 154 6.74 -2.82 44.95
C PHE A 154 7.07 -4.30 45.18
N ILE A 155 6.41 -5.22 44.51
CA ILE A 155 6.51 -6.67 44.71
C ILE A 155 7.01 -7.39 43.46
N SER A 156 6.62 -6.94 42.26
CA SER A 156 7.18 -7.39 40.99
C SER A 156 7.66 -6.17 40.22
N SER A 157 8.95 -6.13 39.88
CA SER A 157 9.49 -5.03 39.09
C SER A 157 9.07 -5.17 37.65
N GLU A 158 8.35 -4.20 37.14
CA GLU A 158 7.93 -4.09 35.73
C GLU A 158 8.59 -2.88 35.10
N GLN A 159 9.08 -3.04 33.89
CA GLN A 159 9.57 -1.95 33.07
C GLN A 159 8.43 -1.39 32.24
N THR A 160 8.32 -0.08 32.18
CA THR A 160 7.31 0.64 31.43
C THR A 160 7.93 1.53 30.38
N PHE A 161 7.26 1.67 29.26
CA PHE A 161 7.66 2.57 28.18
C PHE A 161 6.45 3.30 27.65
N ASP A 162 6.56 4.63 27.58
CA ASP A 162 5.54 5.54 27.09
C ASP A 162 6.04 6.28 25.87
N TRP A 163 5.29 6.17 24.80
CA TRP A 163 5.49 6.99 23.61
C TRP A 163 4.21 7.71 23.25
N LYS A 164 4.35 8.98 22.86
CA LYS A 164 3.27 9.75 22.27
C LYS A 164 3.75 10.48 21.03
N TRP A 165 2.89 10.55 20.06
CA TRP A 165 3.12 11.23 18.79
C TRP A 165 1.94 12.11 18.43
N SER A 166 2.23 13.17 17.69
CA SER A 166 1.27 14.02 17.03
C SER A 166 1.52 13.94 15.52
N ILE A 167 0.48 13.69 14.74
CA ILE A 167 0.49 13.76 13.28
C ILE A 167 -0.27 15.01 12.90
N THR A 168 0.38 15.95 12.19
CA THR A 168 -0.28 17.11 11.61
C THR A 168 -0.47 16.86 10.11
N VAL A 169 -1.71 16.70 9.68
CA VAL A 169 -2.08 16.57 8.27
C VAL A 169 -2.44 17.94 7.74
N SER A 170 -1.69 18.44 6.75
CA SER A 170 -1.89 19.75 6.12
C SER A 170 -2.43 19.57 4.69
N SER A 171 -3.50 20.27 4.35
CA SER A 171 -4.09 20.27 3.01
C SER A 171 -4.07 21.68 2.41
N ALA A 172 -3.36 21.85 1.30
CA ALA A 172 -3.38 23.05 0.46
C ALA A 172 -4.45 23.00 -0.65
N LYS A 173 -5.27 21.94 -0.69
CA LYS A 173 -6.37 21.80 -1.65
C LYS A 173 -7.42 22.90 -1.45
N THR A 174 -8.07 23.31 -2.53
CA THR A 174 -9.19 24.26 -2.50
C THR A 174 -10.55 23.59 -2.31
N TYR A 175 -10.58 22.28 -2.19
CA TYR A 175 -11.75 21.43 -1.97
C TYR A 175 -11.45 20.41 -0.87
N ALA A 176 -12.51 19.81 -0.32
CA ALA A 176 -12.38 18.74 0.67
C ALA A 176 -11.72 17.52 0.04
N ALA A 177 -10.67 17.01 0.67
CA ALA A 177 -9.86 15.91 0.16
C ALA A 177 -10.03 14.66 1.04
N PRO A 178 -10.49 13.52 0.48
CA PRO A 178 -10.51 12.24 1.21
C PRO A 178 -9.09 11.80 1.55
N VAL A 179 -8.76 11.77 2.84
CA VAL A 179 -7.43 11.41 3.36
C VAL A 179 -7.50 10.08 4.08
N ARG A 180 -6.46 9.27 3.89
CA ARG A 180 -6.20 8.07 4.66
C ARG A 180 -4.79 8.13 5.25
N VAL A 181 -4.70 8.14 6.57
CA VAL A 181 -3.45 8.08 7.33
C VAL A 181 -3.25 6.65 7.81
N GLU A 182 -2.07 6.10 7.61
CA GLU A 182 -1.67 4.77 8.05
C GLU A 182 -0.39 4.83 8.87
N GLU A 183 -0.44 4.31 10.10
CA GLU A 183 0.72 4.11 10.96
C GLU A 183 0.85 2.66 11.41
N PRO A 184 2.07 2.16 11.64
CA PRO A 184 2.26 0.81 12.16
C PRO A 184 1.59 0.64 13.52
N ARG A 185 0.79 -0.39 13.68
CA ARG A 185 0.26 -0.80 14.97
C ARG A 185 1.28 -1.69 15.67
N PRO A 186 1.70 -1.38 16.90
CA PRO A 186 2.60 -2.26 17.64
C PRO A 186 1.95 -3.59 17.97
N GLU A 187 2.70 -4.67 17.82
CA GLU A 187 2.28 -6.02 18.18
C GLU A 187 3.26 -6.64 19.16
N ALA A 188 2.74 -7.14 20.28
CA ALA A 188 3.54 -7.88 21.25
C ALA A 188 3.64 -9.36 20.84
N ARG A 189 4.86 -9.86 20.64
CA ARG A 189 5.14 -11.27 20.32
C ARG A 189 5.37 -12.14 21.57
N SER A 190 4.92 -11.67 22.74
CA SER A 190 4.98 -12.40 24.01
C SER A 190 3.80 -12.04 24.86
N LYS A 191 3.20 -13.02 25.51
CA LYS A 191 2.12 -12.82 26.50
C LYS A 191 2.58 -12.06 27.76
N LYS A 192 3.90 -11.89 27.95
CA LYS A 192 4.48 -11.13 29.04
C LYS A 192 4.64 -9.64 28.72
N ILE A 193 4.30 -9.22 27.50
CA ILE A 193 4.36 -7.82 27.07
C ILE A 193 2.92 -7.35 26.91
N GLU A 194 2.53 -6.38 27.68
CA GLU A 194 1.23 -5.74 27.60
C GLU A 194 1.37 -4.42 26.83
N LEU A 195 0.42 -4.17 25.93
CA LEU A 195 0.38 -2.96 25.10
C LEU A 195 -0.98 -2.30 25.23
N GLU A 196 -0.98 -1.04 25.58
CA GLU A 196 -2.14 -0.17 25.52
C GLU A 196 -1.92 0.92 24.46
N ILE A 197 -2.90 1.10 23.57
CA ILE A 197 -2.85 2.11 22.50
C ILE A 197 -3.96 3.11 22.76
N THR A 198 -3.57 4.37 22.88
CA THR A 198 -4.47 5.52 23.00
C THR A 198 -4.42 6.34 21.71
N ALA A 199 -5.55 6.91 21.28
CA ALA A 199 -5.56 7.80 20.12
C ALA A 199 -6.76 8.75 20.17
N ASP A 200 -6.55 9.96 19.67
CA ASP A 200 -7.57 10.99 19.46
C ASP A 200 -7.31 11.71 18.12
N PRO A 201 -8.21 11.62 17.13
CA PRO A 201 -9.38 10.75 17.11
C PRO A 201 -9.00 9.26 17.16
N LYS A 202 -9.94 8.42 17.56
CA LYS A 202 -9.74 6.97 17.54
C LYS A 202 -9.53 6.49 16.09
N PRO A 203 -8.61 5.55 15.84
CA PRO A 203 -8.46 4.96 14.53
C PRO A 203 -9.73 4.20 14.12
N ASP A 204 -9.91 4.07 12.83
CA ASP A 204 -11.00 3.29 12.25
C ASP A 204 -10.96 1.86 12.75
N LYS A 205 -12.12 1.25 12.92
CA LYS A 205 -12.17 -0.18 13.23
C LYS A 205 -11.60 -0.93 12.03
N THR A 206 -10.67 -1.84 12.29
CA THR A 206 -10.04 -2.65 11.25
C THR A 206 -11.08 -3.29 10.35
N VAL A 207 -11.02 -2.97 9.08
CA VAL A 207 -12.01 -3.39 8.09
C VAL A 207 -11.53 -4.62 7.33
N LYS A 208 -10.21 -4.70 7.04
CA LYS A 208 -9.61 -5.79 6.25
C LYS A 208 -8.55 -6.54 7.06
N PRO A 209 -8.48 -7.88 6.94
CA PRO A 209 -7.48 -8.69 7.67
C PRO A 209 -6.03 -8.28 7.41
N GLU A 210 -5.71 -7.81 6.20
CA GLU A 210 -4.37 -7.34 5.81
C GLU A 210 -3.98 -6.00 6.44
N GLU A 211 -4.93 -5.29 7.04
CA GLU A 211 -4.73 -3.99 7.71
C GLU A 211 -4.64 -4.09 9.24
N LYS A 212 -4.70 -5.32 9.79
CA LYS A 212 -4.67 -5.55 11.25
C LYS A 212 -3.44 -4.96 11.95
N ASP A 213 -2.32 -4.86 11.23
CA ASP A 213 -1.04 -4.36 11.73
C ASP A 213 -0.88 -2.83 11.52
N LEU A 214 -1.99 -2.15 11.19
CA LEU A 214 -2.03 -0.71 10.97
C LEU A 214 -3.02 -0.03 11.93
N LEU A 215 -2.68 1.18 12.32
CA LEU A 215 -3.61 2.19 12.80
C LEU A 215 -4.00 3.03 11.59
N VAL A 216 -5.29 3.11 11.32
CA VAL A 216 -5.83 3.76 10.14
C VAL A 216 -6.80 4.85 10.56
N TRP A 217 -6.67 6.03 9.96
CA TRP A 217 -7.63 7.13 10.08
C TRP A 217 -8.07 7.56 8.70
N THR A 218 -9.39 7.59 8.47
CA THR A 218 -9.98 8.04 7.22
C THR A 218 -10.89 9.23 7.52
N PHE A 219 -10.67 10.35 6.84
CA PHE A 219 -11.46 11.56 7.01
C PHE A 219 -11.36 12.48 5.79
N GLU A 220 -12.27 13.46 5.72
CA GLU A 220 -12.23 14.54 4.75
C GLU A 220 -11.39 15.70 5.31
N ALA A 221 -10.19 15.91 4.77
CA ALA A 221 -9.42 17.11 5.07
C ALA A 221 -10.12 18.32 4.45
N LYS A 222 -10.40 19.34 5.28
CA LYS A 222 -11.04 20.58 4.81
C LYS A 222 -10.10 21.37 3.89
N PRO A 223 -10.63 22.21 3.01
CA PRO A 223 -9.82 23.09 2.18
C PRO A 223 -8.88 23.96 3.01
N GLN A 224 -7.61 24.04 2.62
CA GLN A 224 -6.59 24.91 3.20
C GLN A 224 -6.53 24.84 4.74
N SER A 225 -6.53 23.63 5.29
CA SER A 225 -6.61 23.40 6.73
C SER A 225 -5.58 22.39 7.21
N GLU A 226 -5.40 22.37 8.53
CA GLU A 226 -4.65 21.36 9.25
C GLU A 226 -5.58 20.52 10.12
N THR A 227 -5.24 19.24 10.25
CA THR A 227 -5.91 18.29 11.14
C THR A 227 -4.87 17.56 11.96
N ALA A 228 -5.03 17.58 13.28
CA ALA A 228 -4.15 16.88 14.21
C ALA A 228 -4.73 15.50 14.56
N ILE A 229 -3.84 14.52 14.69
CA ILE A 229 -4.12 13.19 15.21
C ILE A 229 -3.07 12.93 16.29
N GLU A 230 -3.50 12.66 17.50
CA GLU A 230 -2.61 12.28 18.59
C GLU A 230 -2.75 10.80 18.89
N TYR A 231 -1.64 10.10 19.06
CA TYR A 231 -1.68 8.71 19.51
C TYR A 231 -0.50 8.38 20.42
N GLY A 232 -0.70 7.39 21.26
CA GLY A 232 0.32 6.93 22.21
C GLY A 232 0.30 5.43 22.37
N VAL A 233 1.43 4.90 22.82
CA VAL A 233 1.62 3.49 23.17
C VAL A 233 2.21 3.44 24.57
N HIS A 234 1.54 2.74 25.46
CA HIS A 234 2.05 2.33 26.76
C HIS A 234 2.39 0.85 26.70
N LEU A 235 3.61 0.50 27.09
CA LEU A 235 4.11 -0.87 27.14
C LEU A 235 4.51 -1.21 28.57
N THR A 236 4.07 -2.37 29.06
CA THR A 236 4.50 -2.95 30.32
C THR A 236 5.08 -4.34 30.08
N ALA A 237 6.20 -4.64 30.71
CA ALA A 237 6.85 -5.95 30.64
C ALA A 237 7.67 -6.22 31.90
N PRO A 238 7.92 -7.50 32.30
CA PRO A 238 8.82 -7.84 33.39
C PRO A 238 10.22 -7.23 33.20
N GLU A 239 10.84 -6.72 34.27
CA GLU A 239 12.14 -6.02 34.23
C GLU A 239 13.27 -6.94 33.72
N ASP A 240 13.19 -8.24 33.99
CA ASP A 240 14.16 -9.24 33.52
C ASP A 240 14.08 -9.55 32.02
N LEU A 241 13.01 -9.10 31.35
CA LEU A 241 12.78 -9.34 29.93
C LEU A 241 13.50 -8.27 29.08
N ARG A 242 14.52 -8.70 28.34
CA ARG A 242 15.17 -7.82 27.36
C ARG A 242 14.27 -7.66 26.13
N LEU A 243 13.90 -6.43 25.81
CA LEU A 243 13.04 -6.11 24.70
C LEU A 243 13.83 -5.71 23.44
N ASP A 244 13.34 -6.15 22.29
CA ASP A 244 13.70 -5.63 20.97
C ASP A 244 12.51 -4.80 20.48
N MET A 245 12.67 -3.48 20.41
CA MET A 245 11.59 -2.54 20.14
C MET A 245 11.22 -2.45 18.65
N GLY A 246 11.99 -3.03 17.73
CA GLY A 246 11.65 -3.17 16.31
C GLY A 246 11.47 -1.86 15.52
N ARG A 247 11.92 -0.70 16.07
CA ARG A 247 11.72 0.62 15.44
C ARG A 247 13.01 1.44 15.37
#